data_116e29ff6a3d4183a1e3f2719b4896ae
#
_entry.id   116e29ff6a3d4183a1e3f2719b4896ae
#
_cell.length_a   1.000
_cell.length_b   1.000
_cell.length_c   1.000
_cell.angle_alpha   90.00
_cell.angle_beta   90.00
_cell.angle_gamma   90.00
#
_symmetry.space_group_name_H-M   'P 1'
#
loop_
_entity.id
_entity.type
_entity.pdbx_description
1 polymer ?
#
loop_
_entity_poly.entity_id
_entity_poly.type
_entity_poly.pdbx_seq_one_letter_code
_entity_poly.pdbx_strand_id
1 'polypeptide(L)'
;ASCLVGSEMCIRDSYAQLEARDQIFAKRMEIYNYYHKNLAHLAQEGKIEQPYVPEECSHNAHMYYIKVRDMQVRTRLIAYLREKGICSVFHYVPLHSAPAGQKFGRFSGEDVYTTKESERLLRLPMFYNLDMEDVKYITDTIASFDGF
;
A
#
# COMPACT_ATOMS: atom_id res chain seq x y z
N ALA A 1 22.74 -14.04 9.34
CA ALA A 1 21.61 -14.99 9.24
C ALA A 1 21.23 -15.66 10.56
N SER A 2 22.11 -15.62 11.58
CA SER A 2 21.80 -16.21 12.92
C SER A 2 20.80 -15.37 13.74
N CYS A 3 20.50 -14.13 13.34
CA CYS A 3 19.52 -13.27 14.01
C CYS A 3 18.06 -13.55 13.64
N LEU A 4 17.79 -14.39 12.66
CA LEU A 4 16.43 -14.62 12.15
C LEU A 4 15.65 -15.71 12.88
N VAL A 5 16.30 -16.54 13.65
CA VAL A 5 15.64 -17.63 14.40
C VAL A 5 16.19 -17.67 15.82
N GLY A 6 15.39 -17.19 16.78
CA GLY A 6 15.59 -17.47 18.18
C GLY A 6 16.59 -16.59 18.93
N SER A 7 16.94 -15.39 18.43
CA SER A 7 17.64 -14.44 19.29
C SER A 7 16.66 -13.90 20.35
N GLU A 8 17.07 -13.84 21.61
CA GLU A 8 16.25 -13.30 22.71
C GLU A 8 15.72 -11.89 22.38
N MET A 9 16.48 -11.10 21.63
CA MET A 9 16.09 -9.76 21.19
C MET A 9 14.86 -9.82 20.26
N CYS A 10 14.86 -10.67 19.23
CA CYS A 10 13.72 -10.83 18.33
C CYS A 10 12.47 -11.36 19.04
N ILE A 11 12.65 -12.24 20.04
CA ILE A 11 11.53 -12.75 20.85
C ILE A 11 10.95 -11.64 21.71
N ARG A 12 11.78 -10.83 22.35
CA ARG A 12 11.32 -9.67 23.16
C ARG A 12 10.60 -8.63 22.33
N ASP A 13 11.12 -8.28 21.15
CA ASP A 13 10.50 -7.32 20.25
C ASP A 13 9.13 -7.82 19.77
N SER A 14 9.05 -9.09 19.38
CA SER A 14 7.78 -9.72 18.99
C SER A 14 6.79 -9.76 20.14
N TYR A 15 7.25 -10.08 21.36
CA TYR A 15 6.41 -10.13 22.54
C TYR A 15 5.82 -8.74 22.86
N ALA A 16 6.67 -7.69 22.87
CA ALA A 16 6.24 -6.32 23.11
C ALA A 16 5.19 -5.84 22.08
N GLN A 17 5.37 -6.20 20.82
CA GLN A 17 4.38 -5.88 19.78
C GLN A 17 3.08 -6.65 19.96
N LEU A 18 3.14 -7.91 20.42
CA LEU A 18 1.95 -8.70 20.70
C LEU A 18 1.17 -8.16 21.91
N GLU A 19 1.86 -7.67 22.94
CA GLU A 19 1.19 -6.99 24.06
C GLU A 19 0.47 -5.71 23.63
N ALA A 20 1.04 -4.95 22.68
CA ALA A 20 0.49 -3.72 22.15
C ALA A 20 -0.44 -3.91 20.93
N ARG A 21 -0.72 -5.16 20.52
CA ARG A 21 -1.39 -5.51 19.25
C ARG A 21 -2.71 -4.77 19.04
N ASP A 22 -3.53 -4.65 20.08
CA ASP A 22 -4.86 -4.06 19.96
C ASP A 22 -4.79 -2.55 19.74
N GLN A 23 -3.82 -1.88 20.35
CA GLN A 23 -3.54 -0.46 20.12
C GLN A 23 -2.99 -0.22 18.71
N ILE A 24 -2.04 -1.07 18.28
CA ILE A 24 -1.46 -1.01 16.94
C ILE A 24 -2.55 -1.24 15.90
N PHE A 25 -3.39 -2.23 16.10
CA PHE A 25 -4.51 -2.54 15.22
C PHE A 25 -5.50 -1.38 15.13
N ALA A 26 -5.94 -0.83 16.27
CA ALA A 26 -6.87 0.28 16.31
C ALA A 26 -6.34 1.51 15.56
N LYS A 27 -5.07 1.87 15.77
CA LYS A 27 -4.44 3.00 15.06
C LYS A 27 -4.34 2.76 13.56
N ARG A 28 -3.98 1.55 13.13
CA ARG A 28 -3.93 1.20 11.70
C ARG A 28 -5.31 1.24 11.06
N MET A 29 -6.34 0.77 11.75
CA MET A 29 -7.74 0.83 11.28
C MET A 29 -8.23 2.28 11.18
N GLU A 30 -7.86 3.16 12.13
CA GLU A 30 -8.16 4.59 12.07
C GLU A 30 -7.62 5.21 10.78
N ILE A 31 -6.33 5.00 10.50
CA ILE A 31 -5.66 5.52 9.29
C ILE A 31 -6.31 4.92 8.02
N TYR A 32 -6.54 3.60 8.00
CA TYR A 32 -7.16 2.90 6.88
C TYR A 32 -8.54 3.47 6.54
N ASN A 33 -9.38 3.60 7.56
CA ASN A 33 -10.75 4.11 7.42
C ASN A 33 -10.75 5.58 6.98
N TYR A 34 -9.79 6.37 7.47
CA TYR A 34 -9.65 7.75 7.05
C TYR A 34 -9.31 7.86 5.56
N TYR A 35 -8.32 7.12 5.08
CA TYR A 35 -8.00 7.04 3.64
C TYR A 35 -9.22 6.60 2.84
N HIS A 36 -9.87 5.52 3.26
CA HIS A 36 -11.00 4.94 2.53
C HIS A 36 -12.15 5.94 2.38
N LYS A 37 -12.49 6.63 3.45
CA LYS A 37 -13.55 7.64 3.46
C LYS A 37 -13.20 8.88 2.63
N ASN A 38 -12.00 9.42 2.80
CA ASN A 38 -11.64 10.71 2.20
C ASN A 38 -11.20 10.62 0.73
N LEU A 39 -10.82 9.44 0.25
CA LEU A 39 -10.54 9.19 -1.16
C LEU A 39 -11.73 8.62 -1.95
N ALA A 40 -12.88 8.38 -1.30
CA ALA A 40 -14.06 7.77 -1.92
C ALA A 40 -14.60 8.59 -3.10
N HIS A 41 -14.52 9.93 -3.04
CA HIS A 41 -14.96 10.78 -4.14
C HIS A 41 -14.13 10.55 -5.42
N LEU A 42 -12.81 10.33 -5.31
CA LEU A 42 -11.96 10.01 -6.45
C LEU A 42 -12.30 8.64 -7.06
N ALA A 43 -12.72 7.69 -6.22
CA ALA A 43 -13.18 6.39 -6.70
C ALA A 43 -14.54 6.51 -7.42
N GLN A 44 -15.46 7.33 -6.91
CA GLN A 44 -16.74 7.61 -7.56
C GLN A 44 -16.58 8.32 -8.91
N GLU A 45 -15.56 9.17 -9.04
CA GLU A 45 -15.18 9.82 -10.30
C GLU A 45 -14.42 8.90 -11.27
N GLY A 46 -14.12 7.65 -10.87
CA GLY A 46 -13.37 6.69 -11.67
C GLY A 46 -11.88 7.00 -11.84
N LYS A 47 -11.34 7.91 -11.04
CA LYS A 47 -9.91 8.28 -11.06
C LYS A 47 -9.01 7.25 -10.39
N ILE A 48 -9.53 6.60 -9.34
CA ILE A 48 -8.84 5.54 -8.60
C ILE A 48 -9.76 4.36 -8.33
N GLU A 49 -9.17 3.21 -8.03
CA GLU A 49 -9.86 2.08 -7.40
C GLU A 49 -9.33 1.92 -5.97
N GLN A 50 -10.23 1.74 -5.02
CA GLN A 50 -9.92 1.51 -3.60
C GLN A 50 -9.86 0.01 -3.27
N PRO A 51 -9.18 -0.39 -2.16
CA PRO A 51 -9.25 -1.76 -1.66
C PRO A 51 -10.70 -2.15 -1.37
N TYR A 52 -11.06 -3.34 -1.80
CA TYR A 52 -12.33 -3.96 -1.45
C TYR A 52 -12.10 -5.06 -0.41
N VAL A 53 -12.85 -5.02 0.67
CA VAL A 53 -12.87 -6.06 1.70
C VAL A 53 -14.29 -6.62 1.74
N PRO A 54 -14.49 -7.92 1.44
CA PRO A 54 -15.79 -8.56 1.55
C PRO A 54 -16.36 -8.44 2.98
N GLU A 55 -17.68 -8.33 3.11
CA GLU A 55 -18.34 -8.14 4.41
C GLU A 55 -18.07 -9.29 5.39
N GLU A 56 -17.93 -10.51 4.89
CA GLU A 56 -17.60 -11.70 5.66
C GLU A 56 -16.13 -11.78 6.10
N CYS A 57 -15.28 -10.85 5.62
CA CYS A 57 -13.86 -10.83 5.91
C CYS A 57 -13.50 -9.73 6.90
N SER A 58 -12.63 -10.06 7.86
CA SER A 58 -11.92 -9.06 8.65
C SER A 58 -10.48 -8.89 8.13
N HIS A 59 -9.98 -7.65 8.11
CA HIS A 59 -8.63 -7.37 7.69
C HIS A 59 -7.84 -6.68 8.80
N ASN A 60 -6.51 -6.74 8.70
CA ASN A 60 -5.60 -6.21 9.73
C ASN A 60 -5.05 -4.81 9.38
N ALA A 61 -5.56 -4.17 8.34
CA ALA A 61 -5.11 -2.85 7.90
C ALA A 61 -3.57 -2.72 7.81
N HIS A 62 -2.86 -3.76 7.31
CA HIS A 62 -1.41 -3.72 7.27
C HIS A 62 -0.86 -2.79 6.16
N MET A 63 -1.66 -2.47 5.17
CA MET A 63 -1.37 -1.48 4.15
C MET A 63 -2.65 -0.82 3.64
N TYR A 64 -2.52 0.39 3.11
CA TYR A 64 -3.52 0.99 2.25
C TYR A 64 -2.93 1.24 0.87
N TYR A 65 -3.66 0.92 -0.18
CA TYR A 65 -3.26 1.13 -1.56
C TYR A 65 -4.39 1.71 -2.38
N ILE A 66 -4.04 2.36 -3.46
CA ILE A 66 -4.97 2.74 -4.52
C ILE A 66 -4.47 2.16 -5.84
N LYS A 67 -5.37 1.91 -6.76
CA LYS A 67 -5.02 1.61 -8.15
C LYS A 67 -5.45 2.77 -9.02
N VAL A 68 -4.56 3.22 -9.88
CA VAL A 68 -4.83 4.27 -10.88
C VAL A 68 -5.03 3.63 -12.25
N ARG A 69 -5.31 4.44 -13.27
CA ARG A 69 -5.63 3.95 -14.62
C ARG A 69 -4.52 3.11 -15.23
N ASP A 70 -3.26 3.56 -15.14
CA ASP A 70 -2.11 2.94 -15.78
C ASP A 70 -0.79 3.30 -15.08
N MET A 71 0.31 2.69 -15.56
CA MET A 71 1.66 2.91 -15.03
C MET A 71 2.14 4.36 -15.21
N GLN A 72 1.70 5.05 -16.25
CA GLN A 72 2.13 6.44 -16.49
C GLN A 72 1.53 7.38 -15.46
N VAL A 73 0.23 7.24 -15.19
CA VAL A 73 -0.46 7.99 -14.12
C VAL A 73 0.16 7.68 -12.77
N ARG A 74 0.42 6.39 -12.47
CA ARG A 74 1.09 5.98 -11.22
C ARG A 74 2.46 6.64 -11.06
N THR A 75 3.27 6.63 -12.12
CA THR A 75 4.62 7.21 -12.07
C THR A 75 4.59 8.71 -11.84
N ARG A 76 3.69 9.42 -12.51
CA ARG A 76 3.48 10.86 -12.29
C ARG A 76 2.98 11.17 -10.89
N LEU A 77 2.03 10.38 -10.38
CA LEU A 77 1.51 10.56 -9.03
C LEU A 77 2.61 10.32 -7.97
N ILE A 78 3.46 9.29 -8.13
CA ILE A 78 4.61 9.05 -7.24
C ILE A 78 5.56 10.27 -7.25
N ALA A 79 5.89 10.79 -8.43
CA ALA A 79 6.77 11.96 -8.55
C ALA A 79 6.16 13.19 -7.86
N TYR A 80 4.88 13.47 -8.13
CA TYR A 80 4.14 14.56 -7.51
C TYR A 80 4.09 14.47 -5.99
N LEU A 81 3.77 13.28 -5.44
CA LEU A 81 3.74 13.06 -4.00
C LEU A 81 5.12 13.24 -3.37
N ARG A 82 6.17 12.76 -4.05
CA ARG A 82 7.56 12.93 -3.58
C ARG A 82 7.97 14.40 -3.51
N GLU A 83 7.60 15.24 -4.49
CA GLU A 83 7.84 16.68 -4.45
C GLU A 83 7.14 17.37 -3.28
N LYS A 84 6.04 16.79 -2.79
CA LYS A 84 5.32 17.24 -1.60
C LYS A 84 5.80 16.58 -0.29
N GLY A 85 6.92 15.85 -0.32
CA GLY A 85 7.49 15.19 0.84
C GLY A 85 6.78 13.87 1.23
N ILE A 86 5.87 13.37 0.40
CA ILE A 86 5.11 12.14 0.65
C ILE A 86 5.80 10.96 -0.04
N CYS A 87 6.25 9.97 0.75
CA CYS A 87 6.88 8.75 0.26
C CYS A 87 5.85 7.66 -0.03
N SER A 88 5.36 7.64 -1.27
CA SER A 88 4.50 6.57 -1.77
C SER A 88 5.30 5.66 -2.71
N VAL A 89 4.98 4.38 -2.72
CA VAL A 89 5.74 3.38 -3.48
C VAL A 89 4.79 2.45 -4.24
N PHE A 90 5.24 1.98 -5.41
CA PHE A 90 4.57 0.87 -6.08
C PHE A 90 4.77 -0.43 -5.29
N HIS A 91 4.01 -1.49 -5.59
CA HIS A 91 4.09 -2.70 -4.80
C HIS A 91 5.34 -3.52 -5.17
N TYR A 92 5.30 -4.32 -6.21
CA TYR A 92 6.45 -5.11 -6.67
C TYR A 92 6.44 -5.27 -8.18
N VAL A 93 7.61 -5.52 -8.76
CA VAL A 93 7.72 -6.03 -10.12
C VAL A 93 7.30 -7.50 -10.10
N PRO A 94 6.42 -7.95 -11.02
CA PRO A 94 6.04 -9.36 -11.11
C PRO A 94 7.24 -10.27 -11.26
N LEU A 95 7.24 -11.41 -10.57
CA LEU A 95 8.38 -12.33 -10.60
C LEU A 95 8.72 -12.80 -12.01
N HIS A 96 7.72 -13.07 -12.85
CA HIS A 96 7.92 -13.57 -14.21
C HIS A 96 8.54 -12.54 -15.16
N SER A 97 8.40 -11.23 -14.87
CA SER A 97 9.03 -10.14 -15.63
C SER A 97 10.34 -9.64 -15.02
N ALA A 98 10.64 -10.02 -13.77
CA ALA A 98 11.89 -9.69 -13.13
C ALA A 98 13.08 -10.45 -13.76
N PRO A 99 14.32 -9.88 -13.78
CA PRO A 99 15.47 -10.50 -14.42
C PRO A 99 15.74 -11.96 -13.97
N ALA A 100 15.60 -12.23 -12.67
CA ALA A 100 15.75 -13.58 -12.14
C ALA A 100 14.62 -14.52 -12.58
N GLY A 101 13.38 -14.03 -12.60
CA GLY A 101 12.23 -14.80 -13.07
C GLY A 101 12.33 -15.16 -14.54
N GLN A 102 12.80 -14.24 -15.38
CA GLN A 102 13.04 -14.50 -16.80
C GLN A 102 14.18 -15.50 -17.02
N LYS A 103 15.21 -15.46 -16.18
CA LYS A 103 16.38 -16.32 -16.32
C LYS A 103 16.17 -17.74 -15.80
N PHE A 104 15.45 -17.90 -14.69
CA PHE A 104 15.36 -19.17 -13.96
C PHE A 104 13.96 -19.76 -13.89
N GLY A 105 12.95 -19.02 -14.35
CA GLY A 105 11.56 -19.44 -14.32
C GLY A 105 10.88 -19.35 -15.67
N ARG A 106 9.61 -19.72 -15.66
CA ARG A 106 8.70 -19.49 -16.78
C ARG A 106 7.31 -19.15 -16.23
N PHE A 107 6.59 -18.30 -16.93
CA PHE A 107 5.18 -18.07 -16.65
C PHE A 107 4.34 -19.21 -17.23
N SER A 108 3.33 -19.66 -16.51
CA SER A 108 2.40 -20.70 -16.97
C SER A 108 1.05 -20.07 -17.27
N GLY A 109 0.55 -20.23 -18.49
CA GLY A 109 -0.69 -19.62 -18.94
C GLY A 109 -0.51 -18.19 -19.47
N GLU A 110 -1.58 -17.40 -19.43
CA GLU A 110 -1.60 -16.00 -19.89
C GLU A 110 -1.56 -15.05 -18.70
N ASP A 111 -0.78 -13.98 -18.79
CA ASP A 111 -0.73 -12.91 -17.77
C ASP A 111 -1.86 -11.89 -18.02
N VAL A 112 -3.03 -12.20 -17.51
CA VAL A 112 -4.22 -11.34 -17.65
C VAL A 112 -4.26 -10.24 -16.57
N TYR A 113 -3.75 -10.53 -15.36
CA TYR A 113 -3.93 -9.67 -14.18
C TYR A 113 -2.62 -9.16 -13.58
N THR A 114 -1.62 -10.01 -13.44
CA THR A 114 -0.46 -9.73 -12.58
C THR A 114 0.30 -8.48 -13.01
N THR A 115 0.69 -8.38 -14.29
CA THR A 115 1.39 -7.19 -14.78
C THR A 115 0.50 -5.97 -14.71
N LYS A 116 -0.71 -6.05 -15.26
CA LYS A 116 -1.67 -4.95 -15.29
C LYS A 116 -1.93 -4.36 -13.90
N GLU A 117 -2.23 -5.20 -12.91
CA GLU A 117 -2.55 -4.74 -11.57
C GLU A 117 -1.30 -4.22 -10.82
N SER A 118 -0.14 -4.84 -11.03
CA SER A 118 1.11 -4.34 -10.42
C SER A 118 1.55 -2.97 -10.96
N GLU A 119 1.27 -2.69 -12.23
CA GLU A 119 1.58 -1.41 -12.86
C GLU A 119 0.69 -0.25 -12.38
N ARG A 120 -0.51 -0.56 -11.93
CA ARG A 120 -1.51 0.40 -11.49
C ARG A 120 -1.47 0.70 -9.99
N LEU A 121 -0.93 -0.23 -9.19
CA LEU A 121 -1.01 -0.20 -7.74
C LEU A 121 0.02 0.73 -7.12
N LEU A 122 -0.44 1.60 -6.22
CA LEU A 122 0.35 2.53 -5.42
C LEU A 122 -0.01 2.36 -3.95
N ARG A 123 0.99 2.12 -3.08
CA ARG A 123 0.82 2.08 -1.63
C ARG A 123 0.99 3.46 -1.02
N LEU A 124 0.10 3.81 -0.12
CA LEU A 124 0.17 5.05 0.65
C LEU A 124 0.92 4.82 1.97
N PRO A 125 1.52 5.87 2.56
CA PRO A 125 2.17 5.79 3.86
C PRO A 125 1.21 5.26 4.93
N MET A 126 1.64 4.26 5.70
CA MET A 126 0.83 3.65 6.75
C MET A 126 1.69 2.97 7.79
N PHE A 127 1.86 3.62 8.95
CA PHE A 127 2.61 3.10 10.09
C PHE A 127 2.00 3.62 11.40
N TYR A 128 2.36 2.99 12.52
CA TYR A 128 1.72 3.25 13.81
C TYR A 128 1.80 4.72 14.25
N ASN A 129 2.97 5.36 14.09
CA ASN A 129 3.20 6.74 14.53
C ASN A 129 2.83 7.79 13.46
N LEU A 130 2.11 7.41 12.39
CA LEU A 130 1.65 8.38 11.41
C LEU A 130 0.57 9.26 12.02
N ASP A 131 0.81 10.58 12.04
CA ASP A 131 -0.14 11.54 12.56
C ASP A 131 -1.36 11.66 11.63
N MET A 132 -2.52 11.93 12.22
CA MET A 132 -3.75 12.11 11.44
C MET A 132 -3.75 13.42 10.64
N GLU A 133 -2.98 14.41 11.04
CA GLU A 133 -2.74 15.63 10.24
C GLU A 133 -1.95 15.30 8.97
N ASP A 134 -0.93 14.43 9.08
CA ASP A 134 -0.18 13.93 7.93
C ASP A 134 -1.07 13.06 7.02
N VAL A 135 -1.92 12.21 7.58
CA VAL A 135 -2.89 11.41 6.80
C VAL A 135 -3.84 12.32 6.02
N LYS A 136 -4.32 13.38 6.65
CA LYS A 136 -5.13 14.41 5.99
C LYS A 136 -4.37 15.10 4.88
N TYR A 137 -3.14 15.54 5.14
CA TYR A 137 -2.28 16.17 4.15
C TYR A 137 -2.05 15.27 2.93
N ILE A 138 -1.83 13.97 3.15
CA ILE A 138 -1.66 12.97 2.08
C ILE A 138 -2.94 12.88 1.22
N THR A 139 -4.12 12.79 1.86
CA THR A 139 -5.39 12.70 1.12
C THR A 139 -5.69 13.95 0.32
N ASP A 140 -5.49 15.12 0.91
CA ASP A 140 -5.71 16.40 0.24
C ASP A 140 -4.74 16.60 -0.93
N THR A 141 -3.49 16.15 -0.77
CA THR A 141 -2.49 16.20 -1.83
C THR A 141 -2.85 15.27 -2.99
N ILE A 142 -3.33 14.05 -2.71
CA ILE A 142 -3.79 13.13 -3.76
C ILE A 142 -5.00 13.72 -4.48
N ALA A 143 -5.95 14.30 -3.77
CA ALA A 143 -7.14 14.93 -4.35
C ALA A 143 -6.79 16.13 -5.26
N SER A 144 -5.68 16.81 -4.99
CA SER A 144 -5.20 17.96 -5.77
C SER A 144 -4.39 17.56 -7.02
N PHE A 145 -4.21 16.27 -7.30
CA PHE A 145 -3.45 15.82 -8.45
C PHE A 145 -4.28 15.87 -9.74
N ASP A 146 -3.87 16.73 -10.69
CA ASP A 146 -4.58 16.95 -11.96
C ASP A 146 -4.26 15.92 -13.04
N GLY A 147 -3.41 14.93 -12.73
CA GLY A 147 -2.89 13.98 -13.70
C GLY A 147 -3.62 12.64 -13.80
N PHE A 148 -4.81 12.49 -13.18
CA PHE A 148 -5.59 11.24 -13.24
C PHE A 148 -6.12 10.91 -14.63
#